data_e2d4565c406e51e1006409468f34ac3d
#
_entry.id   e2d4565c406e51e1006409468f34ac3d
#
_cell.length_a   1.000
_cell.length_b   1.000
_cell.length_c   1.000
_cell.angle_alpha   90.00
_cell.angle_beta   90.00
_cell.angle_gamma   90.00
#
_symmetry.space_group_name_H-M   'P 1'
#
loop_
_entity.id
_entity.type
_entity.pdbx_description
1 polymer ?
#
loop_
_entity_poly.entity_id
_entity_poly.type
_entity_poly.pdbx_seq_one_letter_code
_entity_poly.pdbx_strand_id
1 'polypeptide(L)'
;MRRRVTGGLLPGAAAVLLLVACIPPRPSPSPPSAAPATSSPVATAATASPASGVVVDPALLDVLPDEVAGIPMTPDLETAAQIADEGSIEPFVSAIALATVFGPPASDGVTDYVVVTVARIRPGIFSDVFFRGWRDTFDAGVCEQAGGVERNAEADIGGRQTFIGTCVGGVHTYHVHLPARGLIVSMQGLGGGGWPERIVAGLTE
;
A
#
# COMPACT_ATOMS: atom_id res chain seq x y z
N MET A 1 -36.23 -25.54 -33.86
CA MET A 1 -36.80 -24.18 -33.74
C MET A 1 -35.64 -23.21 -33.41
N ARG A 2 -35.25 -22.39 -34.39
CA ARG A 2 -34.14 -21.41 -34.24
C ARG A 2 -34.74 -20.06 -33.87
N ARG A 3 -34.36 -19.48 -32.73
CA ARG A 3 -34.60 -18.06 -32.42
C ARG A 3 -33.31 -17.27 -32.60
N ARG A 4 -33.31 -16.39 -33.58
CA ARG A 4 -32.32 -15.33 -33.76
C ARG A 4 -32.70 -14.19 -32.81
N VAL A 5 -31.75 -13.73 -32.00
CA VAL A 5 -31.84 -12.47 -31.27
C VAL A 5 -30.85 -11.50 -31.89
N THR A 6 -31.42 -10.47 -32.49
CA THR A 6 -30.72 -9.38 -33.18
C THR A 6 -30.17 -8.38 -32.14
N GLY A 7 -28.92 -8.01 -32.32
CA GLY A 7 -28.21 -7.04 -31.47
C GLY A 7 -28.68 -5.61 -31.68
N GLY A 8 -28.54 -4.81 -30.65
CA GLY A 8 -28.65 -3.35 -30.67
C GLY A 8 -27.35 -2.76 -30.11
N LEU A 9 -26.51 -2.22 -30.99
CA LEU A 9 -25.41 -1.32 -30.61
C LEU A 9 -26.00 0.06 -30.31
N LEU A 10 -25.69 0.59 -29.11
CA LEU A 10 -25.86 2.01 -28.80
C LEU A 10 -24.46 2.59 -28.49
N PRO A 11 -24.01 3.60 -29.21
CA PRO A 11 -22.79 4.34 -28.84
C PRO A 11 -23.17 5.43 -27.83
N GLY A 12 -22.76 5.27 -26.59
CA GLY A 12 -22.82 6.30 -25.55
C GLY A 12 -21.59 7.21 -25.64
N ALA A 13 -21.79 8.45 -26.06
CA ALA A 13 -20.77 9.51 -26.06
C ALA A 13 -20.47 9.94 -24.62
N ALA A 14 -19.24 9.75 -24.17
CA ALA A 14 -18.74 10.26 -22.90
C ALA A 14 -18.38 11.74 -23.08
N ALA A 15 -19.15 12.64 -22.47
CA ALA A 15 -18.80 14.07 -22.34
C ALA A 15 -17.87 14.26 -21.14
N VAL A 16 -16.60 14.57 -21.42
CA VAL A 16 -15.61 14.98 -20.42
C VAL A 16 -15.85 16.45 -20.08
N LEU A 17 -16.35 16.73 -18.88
CA LEU A 17 -16.48 18.08 -18.31
C LEU A 17 -15.19 18.44 -17.58
N LEU A 18 -14.33 19.26 -18.22
CA LEU A 18 -13.19 19.90 -17.60
C LEU A 18 -13.67 21.10 -16.75
N LEU A 19 -13.67 20.94 -15.44
CA LEU A 19 -13.84 22.05 -14.49
C LEU A 19 -12.48 22.70 -14.21
N VAL A 20 -12.22 23.81 -14.87
CA VAL A 20 -11.09 24.71 -14.56
C VAL A 20 -11.49 25.54 -13.34
N ALA A 21 -10.91 25.25 -12.16
CA ALA A 21 -11.04 26.09 -10.97
C ALA A 21 -10.04 27.24 -11.03
N CYS A 22 -10.53 28.47 -11.18
CA CYS A 22 -9.75 29.69 -11.04
C CYS A 22 -9.40 29.92 -9.56
N ILE A 23 -8.11 29.80 -9.21
CA ILE A 23 -7.57 30.19 -7.90
C ILE A 23 -7.16 31.67 -7.96
N PRO A 24 -7.70 32.55 -7.09
CA PRO A 24 -7.26 33.95 -7.02
C PRO A 24 -5.86 34.05 -6.39
N PRO A 25 -5.01 35.01 -6.84
CA PRO A 25 -3.67 35.18 -6.30
C PRO A 25 -3.71 35.75 -4.87
N ARG A 26 -2.94 35.13 -3.98
CA ARG A 26 -2.74 35.57 -2.61
C ARG A 26 -1.79 36.75 -2.55
N PRO A 27 -2.07 37.82 -1.77
CA PRO A 27 -1.14 38.93 -1.60
C PRO A 27 0.08 38.51 -0.77
N SER A 28 1.26 38.84 -1.26
CA SER A 28 2.54 38.65 -0.58
C SER A 28 2.67 39.59 0.62
N PRO A 29 3.09 39.08 1.81
CA PRO A 29 3.47 39.95 2.92
C PRO A 29 4.84 40.58 2.69
N SER A 30 4.94 41.92 2.93
CA SER A 30 6.19 42.67 2.90
C SER A 30 7.14 42.28 4.01
N PRO A 31 8.47 42.25 3.78
CA PRO A 31 9.45 41.90 4.80
C PRO A 31 9.64 43.04 5.82
N PRO A 32 9.78 42.71 7.13
CA PRO A 32 10.16 43.68 8.14
C PRO A 32 11.66 43.97 8.04
N SER A 33 11.96 45.27 8.25
CA SER A 33 13.31 45.87 8.26
C SER A 33 14.17 45.28 9.38
N ALA A 34 15.38 44.86 9.03
CA ALA A 34 16.33 44.25 9.97
C ALA A 34 17.09 45.31 10.77
N ALA A 35 17.13 45.15 12.10
CA ALA A 35 18.09 45.80 12.99
C ALA A 35 19.27 44.84 13.23
N PRO A 36 20.51 45.32 13.38
CA PRO A 36 21.67 44.48 13.57
C PRO A 36 21.77 43.99 15.01
N ALA A 37 21.73 42.68 15.21
CA ALA A 37 22.02 42.04 16.48
C ALA A 37 23.35 41.29 16.38
N THR A 38 24.29 41.73 17.22
CA THR A 38 25.56 41.07 17.47
C THR A 38 25.32 39.78 18.23
N SER A 39 25.63 38.64 17.67
CA SER A 39 25.47 37.36 18.32
C SER A 39 26.82 36.63 18.39
N SER A 40 27.27 36.35 19.63
CA SER A 40 28.34 35.40 19.94
C SER A 40 27.89 33.99 19.53
N PRO A 41 28.79 33.15 18.98
CA PRO A 41 28.43 31.78 18.64
C PRO A 41 28.46 30.92 19.93
N VAL A 42 27.28 30.58 20.42
CA VAL A 42 27.09 29.42 21.30
C VAL A 42 27.03 28.20 20.41
N ALA A 43 28.02 27.31 20.51
CA ALA A 43 27.99 26.02 19.85
C ALA A 43 26.86 25.17 20.46
N THR A 44 25.68 25.26 19.89
CA THR A 44 24.59 24.36 20.19
C THR A 44 24.90 23.04 19.48
N ALA A 45 25.14 21.97 20.26
CA ALA A 45 25.15 20.62 19.71
C ALA A 45 23.82 20.41 18.95
N ALA A 46 23.94 20.28 17.64
CA ALA A 46 22.80 19.96 16.80
C ALA A 46 22.32 18.55 17.20
N THR A 47 21.29 18.50 18.02
CA THR A 47 20.49 17.28 18.17
C THR A 47 19.94 17.03 16.78
N ALA A 48 20.43 15.98 16.10
CA ALA A 48 19.92 15.57 14.81
C ALA A 48 18.42 15.35 14.98
N SER A 49 17.62 16.24 14.37
CA SER A 49 16.17 15.96 14.22
C SER A 49 16.05 14.60 13.56
N PRO A 50 15.17 13.71 14.06
CA PRO A 50 14.91 12.45 13.38
C PRO A 50 14.52 12.80 11.94
N ALA A 51 15.12 12.11 10.99
CA ALA A 51 14.80 12.29 9.58
C ALA A 51 13.28 12.17 9.41
N SER A 52 12.64 13.28 9.10
CA SER A 52 11.21 13.31 8.81
C SER A 52 11.05 12.67 7.44
N GLY A 53 10.35 11.54 7.38
CA GLY A 53 10.08 10.84 6.14
C GLY A 53 9.94 9.33 6.34
N VAL A 54 9.39 8.68 5.34
CA VAL A 54 9.36 7.23 5.23
C VAL A 54 10.56 6.79 4.40
N VAL A 55 11.35 5.85 4.93
CA VAL A 55 12.53 5.31 4.22
C VAL A 55 12.11 4.10 3.40
N VAL A 56 12.56 4.01 2.14
CA VAL A 56 12.49 2.77 1.38
C VAL A 56 13.62 1.86 1.84
N ASP A 57 13.28 0.76 2.52
CA ASP A 57 14.23 -0.17 3.12
C ASP A 57 14.05 -1.59 2.55
N PRO A 58 14.87 -1.98 1.56
CA PRO A 58 14.78 -3.31 0.95
C PRO A 58 14.95 -4.48 1.93
N ALA A 59 15.66 -4.27 3.06
CA ALA A 59 15.85 -5.31 4.07
C ALA A 59 14.54 -5.70 4.78
N LEU A 60 13.47 -4.91 4.64
CA LEU A 60 12.16 -5.32 5.11
C LEU A 60 11.62 -6.55 4.38
N LEU A 61 12.08 -6.80 3.15
CA LEU A 61 11.65 -7.95 2.36
C LEU A 61 12.24 -9.28 2.86
N ASP A 62 13.26 -9.25 3.72
CA ASP A 62 13.86 -10.47 4.30
C ASP A 62 12.87 -11.29 5.15
N VAL A 63 11.70 -10.72 5.51
CA VAL A 63 10.64 -11.44 6.18
C VAL A 63 9.81 -12.31 5.23
N LEU A 64 9.89 -12.06 3.92
CA LEU A 64 9.15 -12.78 2.90
C LEU A 64 9.90 -14.04 2.47
N PRO A 65 9.20 -15.07 1.95
CA PRO A 65 9.88 -16.16 1.27
C PRO A 65 10.54 -15.67 -0.01
N ASP A 66 11.64 -16.30 -0.43
CA ASP A 66 12.36 -15.94 -1.66
C ASP A 66 11.52 -16.16 -2.92
N GLU A 67 10.61 -17.14 -2.87
CA GLU A 67 9.77 -17.53 -4.01
C GLU A 67 8.37 -18.00 -3.55
N VAL A 68 7.41 -17.91 -4.47
CA VAL A 68 6.05 -18.44 -4.31
C VAL A 68 5.73 -19.34 -5.48
N ALA A 69 5.40 -20.61 -5.21
CA ALA A 69 5.10 -21.62 -6.23
C ALA A 69 6.23 -21.76 -7.28
N GLY A 70 7.49 -21.60 -6.89
CA GLY A 70 8.65 -21.66 -7.78
C GLY A 70 8.89 -20.40 -8.60
N ILE A 71 8.17 -19.31 -8.31
CA ILE A 71 8.35 -18.01 -8.97
C ILE A 71 9.02 -17.06 -7.97
N PRO A 72 10.19 -16.48 -8.29
CA PRO A 72 10.88 -15.54 -7.43
C PRO A 72 10.03 -14.30 -7.11
N MET A 73 10.11 -13.82 -5.89
CA MET A 73 9.57 -12.52 -5.52
C MET A 73 10.50 -11.41 -6.02
N THR A 74 9.94 -10.43 -6.70
CA THR A 74 10.70 -9.31 -7.29
C THR A 74 10.46 -8.05 -6.46
N PRO A 75 11.51 -7.42 -5.91
CA PRO A 75 11.38 -6.12 -5.25
C PRO A 75 10.84 -5.05 -6.21
N ASP A 76 9.91 -4.23 -5.74
CA ASP A 76 9.36 -3.06 -6.42
C ASP A 76 9.62 -1.81 -5.58
N LEU A 77 10.87 -1.36 -5.59
CA LEU A 77 11.31 -0.23 -4.77
C LEU A 77 10.88 1.12 -5.38
N GLU A 78 10.56 1.16 -6.66
CA GLU A 78 10.06 2.36 -7.33
C GLU A 78 8.65 2.69 -6.83
N THR A 79 7.75 1.72 -6.82
CA THR A 79 6.40 1.90 -6.25
C THR A 79 6.48 2.18 -4.74
N ALA A 80 7.41 1.54 -4.00
CA ALA A 80 7.63 1.85 -2.59
C ALA A 80 8.02 3.31 -2.37
N ALA A 81 8.89 3.86 -3.23
CA ALA A 81 9.30 5.27 -3.17
C ALA A 81 8.13 6.22 -3.46
N GLN A 82 7.29 5.91 -4.45
CA GLN A 82 6.10 6.71 -4.76
C GLN A 82 5.16 6.78 -3.55
N ILE A 83 4.88 5.64 -2.89
CA ILE A 83 4.02 5.60 -1.69
C ILE A 83 4.65 6.38 -0.53
N ALA A 84 5.97 6.28 -0.34
CA ALA A 84 6.69 7.03 0.68
C ALA A 84 6.59 8.54 0.47
N ASP A 85 6.71 8.99 -0.79
CA ASP A 85 6.68 10.41 -1.17
C ASP A 85 5.27 11.03 -1.06
N GLU A 86 4.20 10.24 -1.14
CA GLU A 86 2.82 10.73 -0.92
C GLU A 86 2.58 11.30 0.48
N GLY A 87 3.41 10.92 1.47
CA GLY A 87 3.39 11.44 2.83
C GLY A 87 2.19 10.99 3.68
N SER A 88 1.21 10.31 3.11
CA SER A 88 -0.01 9.88 3.82
C SER A 88 0.25 8.89 4.96
N ILE A 89 1.29 8.06 4.83
CA ILE A 89 1.68 7.05 5.81
C ILE A 89 2.77 7.53 6.79
N GLU A 90 3.39 8.68 6.53
CA GLU A 90 4.51 9.21 7.32
C GLU A 90 4.24 9.27 8.83
N PRO A 91 3.06 9.67 9.32
CA PRO A 91 2.81 9.71 10.76
C PRO A 91 2.90 8.35 11.45
N PHE A 92 2.75 7.27 10.72
CA PHE A 92 2.58 5.91 11.26
C PHE A 92 3.76 4.99 10.91
N VAL A 93 4.39 5.21 9.76
CA VAL A 93 5.39 4.33 9.16
C VAL A 93 6.75 5.01 9.15
N SER A 94 7.79 4.26 9.52
CA SER A 94 9.18 4.73 9.46
C SER A 94 9.93 4.19 8.25
N ALA A 95 9.54 3.01 7.75
CA ALA A 95 10.14 2.42 6.55
C ALA A 95 9.12 1.53 5.82
N ILE A 96 9.30 1.41 4.50
CA ILE A 96 8.44 0.61 3.62
C ILE A 96 9.27 -0.11 2.56
N ALA A 97 8.83 -1.28 2.14
CA ALA A 97 9.29 -1.96 0.94
C ALA A 97 8.14 -2.71 0.28
N LEU A 98 8.24 -2.90 -1.03
CA LEU A 98 7.29 -3.67 -1.82
C LEU A 98 8.00 -4.79 -2.57
N ALA A 99 7.27 -5.89 -2.78
CA ALA A 99 7.65 -6.96 -3.68
C ALA A 99 6.43 -7.44 -4.47
N THR A 100 6.68 -7.99 -5.65
CA THR A 100 5.64 -8.50 -6.56
C THR A 100 5.96 -9.90 -7.03
N VAL A 101 4.92 -10.67 -7.32
CA VAL A 101 4.99 -11.95 -8.02
C VAL A 101 3.91 -11.93 -9.09
N PHE A 102 4.29 -12.26 -10.32
CA PHE A 102 3.36 -12.42 -11.43
C PHE A 102 3.48 -13.83 -12.00
N GLY A 103 2.34 -14.50 -12.12
CA GLY A 103 2.25 -15.81 -12.76
C GLY A 103 2.38 -15.75 -14.26
N PRO A 104 2.50 -16.93 -14.90
CA PRO A 104 2.36 -17.01 -16.34
C PRO A 104 0.93 -16.60 -16.74
N PRO A 105 0.76 -16.02 -17.95
CA PRO A 105 -0.57 -15.71 -18.45
C PRO A 105 -1.41 -16.99 -18.52
N ALA A 106 -2.60 -16.96 -17.91
CA ALA A 106 -3.54 -18.06 -18.00
C ALA A 106 -4.30 -18.05 -19.34
N SER A 107 -4.87 -19.19 -19.71
CA SER A 107 -5.57 -19.36 -20.99
C SER A 107 -6.81 -18.47 -21.15
N ASP A 108 -7.37 -18.00 -20.04
CA ASP A 108 -8.50 -17.06 -19.98
C ASP A 108 -8.06 -15.58 -20.02
N GLY A 109 -6.75 -15.33 -20.10
CA GLY A 109 -6.16 -13.99 -20.14
C GLY A 109 -6.03 -13.33 -18.75
N VAL A 110 -6.39 -14.01 -17.68
CA VAL A 110 -6.19 -13.53 -16.31
C VAL A 110 -4.81 -14.00 -15.83
N THR A 111 -3.99 -13.09 -15.35
CA THR A 111 -2.68 -13.42 -14.77
C THR A 111 -2.80 -13.40 -13.25
N ASP A 112 -2.44 -14.51 -12.61
CA ASP A 112 -2.32 -14.55 -11.15
C ASP A 112 -1.22 -13.59 -10.74
N TYR A 113 -1.46 -12.80 -9.69
CA TYR A 113 -0.44 -11.90 -9.15
C TYR A 113 -0.59 -11.74 -7.63
N VAL A 114 0.49 -11.34 -7.00
CA VAL A 114 0.50 -10.80 -5.63
C VAL A 114 1.40 -9.57 -5.59
N VAL A 115 0.92 -8.52 -4.96
CA VAL A 115 1.71 -7.36 -4.54
C VAL A 115 1.76 -7.36 -3.02
N VAL A 116 2.96 -7.31 -2.46
CA VAL A 116 3.20 -7.33 -1.01
C VAL A 116 3.82 -6.01 -0.59
N THR A 117 3.25 -5.40 0.43
CA THR A 117 3.77 -4.22 1.12
C THR A 117 4.23 -4.64 2.51
N VAL A 118 5.48 -4.35 2.85
CA VAL A 118 6.02 -4.52 4.21
C VAL A 118 6.29 -3.15 4.78
N ALA A 119 5.61 -2.80 5.89
CA ALA A 119 5.71 -1.50 6.55
C ALA A 119 6.24 -1.65 7.98
N ARG A 120 7.28 -0.89 8.35
CA ARG A 120 7.75 -0.77 9.73
C ARG A 120 6.99 0.34 10.43
N ILE A 121 6.23 -0.04 11.46
CA ILE A 121 5.42 0.89 12.22
C ILE A 121 6.30 1.65 13.21
N ARG A 122 6.06 2.96 13.36
CA ARG A 122 6.77 3.78 14.34
C ARG A 122 6.50 3.28 15.76
N PRO A 123 7.49 3.30 16.66
CA PRO A 123 7.31 2.90 18.05
C PRO A 123 6.14 3.63 18.71
N GLY A 124 5.32 2.89 19.46
CA GLY A 124 4.19 3.43 20.21
C GLY A 124 2.93 3.72 19.39
N ILE A 125 2.94 3.52 18.07
CA ILE A 125 1.77 3.74 17.21
C ILE A 125 0.85 2.51 17.16
N PHE A 126 1.42 1.31 17.20
CA PHE A 126 0.64 0.09 17.05
C PHE A 126 -0.40 -0.09 18.16
N SER A 127 -1.63 -0.33 17.77
CA SER A 127 -2.75 -0.79 18.60
C SER A 127 -3.74 -1.55 17.72
N ASP A 128 -4.65 -2.31 18.31
CA ASP A 128 -5.69 -3.02 17.55
C ASP A 128 -6.58 -2.06 16.76
N VAL A 129 -6.84 -0.87 17.31
CA VAL A 129 -7.63 0.18 16.64
C VAL A 129 -6.87 0.71 15.43
N PHE A 130 -5.56 1.00 15.59
CA PHE A 130 -4.70 1.42 14.49
C PHE A 130 -4.63 0.34 13.41
N PHE A 131 -4.38 -0.92 13.78
CA PHE A 131 -4.26 -2.01 12.83
C PHE A 131 -5.57 -2.25 12.06
N ARG A 132 -6.71 -2.12 12.72
CA ARG A 132 -8.02 -2.17 12.05
C ARG A 132 -8.16 -1.04 11.03
N GLY A 133 -7.89 0.20 11.42
CA GLY A 133 -7.94 1.34 10.51
C GLY A 133 -6.99 1.20 9.31
N TRP A 134 -5.78 0.67 9.55
CA TRP A 134 -4.82 0.35 8.50
C TRP A 134 -5.41 -0.62 7.45
N ARG A 135 -5.96 -1.75 7.91
CA ARG A 135 -6.58 -2.76 7.04
C ARG A 135 -7.74 -2.17 6.25
N ASP A 136 -8.67 -1.53 6.95
CA ASP A 136 -9.89 -0.99 6.33
C ASP A 136 -9.54 0.04 5.25
N THR A 137 -8.52 0.87 5.48
CA THR A 137 -8.04 1.85 4.48
C THR A 137 -7.37 1.18 3.29
N PHE A 138 -6.52 0.16 3.54
CA PHE A 138 -5.86 -0.61 2.48
C PHE A 138 -6.89 -1.34 1.62
N ASP A 139 -7.83 -2.05 2.26
CA ASP A 139 -8.91 -2.78 1.58
C ASP A 139 -9.78 -1.85 0.74
N ALA A 140 -10.17 -0.69 1.29
CA ALA A 140 -10.95 0.29 0.56
C ALA A 140 -10.21 0.77 -0.70
N GLY A 141 -8.91 1.10 -0.60
CA GLY A 141 -8.11 1.55 -1.73
C GLY A 141 -7.93 0.47 -2.80
N VAL A 142 -7.60 -0.76 -2.39
CA VAL A 142 -7.43 -1.90 -3.31
C VAL A 142 -8.73 -2.26 -4.01
N CYS A 143 -9.83 -2.30 -3.26
CA CYS A 143 -11.13 -2.74 -3.77
C CYS A 143 -11.89 -1.65 -4.52
N GLU A 144 -11.48 -0.39 -4.50
CA GLU A 144 -12.20 0.71 -5.16
C GLU A 144 -12.46 0.43 -6.63
N GLN A 145 -11.43 0.03 -7.37
CA GLN A 145 -11.55 -0.27 -8.80
C GLN A 145 -12.19 -1.64 -9.08
N ALA A 146 -12.23 -2.51 -8.07
CA ALA A 146 -12.81 -3.85 -8.15
C ALA A 146 -14.28 -3.90 -7.68
N GLY A 147 -14.96 -2.78 -7.54
CA GLY A 147 -16.37 -2.68 -7.16
C GLY A 147 -16.62 -2.60 -5.65
N GLY A 148 -15.59 -2.40 -4.85
CA GLY A 148 -15.67 -2.26 -3.40
C GLY A 148 -15.38 -3.54 -2.64
N VAL A 149 -15.31 -3.42 -1.31
CA VAL A 149 -15.13 -4.57 -0.40
C VAL A 149 -16.44 -5.34 -0.30
N GLU A 150 -16.41 -6.64 -0.58
CA GLU A 150 -17.55 -7.54 -0.48
C GLU A 150 -17.69 -8.12 0.94
N ARG A 151 -16.57 -8.58 1.52
CA ARG A 151 -16.55 -9.20 2.86
C ARG A 151 -15.15 -9.18 3.47
N ASN A 152 -15.13 -9.40 4.80
CA ASN A 152 -13.92 -9.62 5.57
C ASN A 152 -13.99 -10.96 6.31
N ALA A 153 -12.84 -11.58 6.53
CA ALA A 153 -12.67 -12.83 7.28
C ALA A 153 -11.39 -12.78 8.10
N GLU A 154 -11.28 -13.71 9.05
CA GLU A 154 -10.05 -13.96 9.80
C GLU A 154 -9.72 -15.46 9.71
N ALA A 155 -8.44 -15.78 9.59
CA ALA A 155 -7.94 -17.14 9.54
C ALA A 155 -6.61 -17.25 10.28
N ASP A 156 -6.30 -18.43 10.78
CA ASP A 156 -4.93 -18.79 11.15
C ASP A 156 -4.25 -19.41 9.94
N ILE A 157 -3.15 -18.80 9.48
CA ILE A 157 -2.36 -19.29 8.35
C ILE A 157 -0.91 -19.45 8.81
N GLY A 158 -0.45 -20.68 8.89
CA GLY A 158 0.91 -20.95 9.35
C GLY A 158 1.20 -20.51 10.79
N GLY A 159 0.20 -20.53 11.67
CA GLY A 159 0.29 -20.07 13.05
C GLY A 159 0.19 -18.54 13.23
N ARG A 160 -0.24 -17.81 12.18
CA ARG A 160 -0.40 -16.36 12.22
C ARG A 160 -1.84 -15.94 12.00
N GLN A 161 -2.34 -15.09 12.92
CA GLN A 161 -3.63 -14.46 12.71
C GLN A 161 -3.55 -13.59 11.45
N THR A 162 -4.38 -13.89 10.49
CA THR A 162 -4.43 -13.24 9.18
C THR A 162 -5.82 -12.67 8.96
N PHE A 163 -5.89 -11.40 8.60
CA PHE A 163 -7.14 -10.73 8.23
C PHE A 163 -7.22 -10.69 6.72
N ILE A 164 -8.38 -11.08 6.19
CA ILE A 164 -8.59 -11.26 4.74
C ILE A 164 -9.75 -10.40 4.32
N GLY A 165 -9.51 -9.48 3.38
CA GLY A 165 -10.54 -8.77 2.64
C GLY A 165 -10.83 -9.47 1.31
N THR A 166 -12.06 -9.37 0.83
CA THR A 166 -12.47 -9.84 -0.51
C THR A 166 -13.14 -8.69 -1.24
N CYS A 167 -12.65 -8.35 -2.41
CA CYS A 167 -13.27 -7.39 -3.30
C CYS A 167 -14.30 -8.07 -4.21
N VAL A 168 -15.33 -7.33 -4.64
CA VAL A 168 -16.35 -7.81 -5.58
C VAL A 168 -15.73 -8.38 -6.86
N GLY A 169 -14.63 -7.79 -7.35
CA GLY A 169 -13.90 -8.26 -8.53
C GLY A 169 -12.98 -9.48 -8.31
N GLY A 170 -13.05 -10.14 -7.15
CA GLY A 170 -12.28 -11.36 -6.86
C GLY A 170 -10.83 -11.13 -6.40
N VAL A 171 -10.40 -9.88 -6.25
CA VAL A 171 -9.14 -9.56 -5.57
C VAL A 171 -9.29 -9.83 -4.08
N HIS A 172 -8.26 -10.42 -3.48
CA HIS A 172 -8.18 -10.64 -2.03
C HIS A 172 -7.06 -9.80 -1.43
N THR A 173 -7.29 -9.28 -0.24
CA THR A 173 -6.27 -8.63 0.59
C THR A 173 -5.96 -9.49 1.81
N TYR A 174 -4.71 -9.41 2.29
CA TYR A 174 -4.26 -10.15 3.48
C TYR A 174 -3.43 -9.23 4.34
N HIS A 175 -3.64 -9.28 5.66
CA HIS A 175 -2.91 -8.44 6.62
C HIS A 175 -2.43 -9.27 7.78
N VAL A 176 -1.14 -9.17 8.06
CA VAL A 176 -0.47 -9.85 9.17
C VAL A 176 0.35 -8.83 9.95
N HIS A 177 0.28 -8.87 11.26
CA HIS A 177 1.18 -8.14 12.14
C HIS A 177 2.29 -9.07 12.63
N LEU A 178 3.54 -8.64 12.51
CA LEU A 178 4.73 -9.32 13.03
C LEU A 178 5.28 -8.51 14.22
N PRO A 179 4.81 -8.78 15.46
CA PRO A 179 5.08 -7.94 16.62
C PRO A 179 6.56 -7.91 17.00
N ALA A 180 7.28 -9.03 16.87
CA ALA A 180 8.70 -9.11 17.18
C ALA A 180 9.56 -8.16 16.34
N ARG A 181 9.11 -7.84 15.12
CA ARG A 181 9.79 -6.95 14.19
C ARG A 181 9.17 -5.54 14.11
N GLY A 182 7.99 -5.33 14.70
CA GLY A 182 7.21 -4.10 14.56
C GLY A 182 6.76 -3.85 13.12
N LEU A 183 6.44 -4.93 12.38
CA LEU A 183 6.07 -4.87 10.98
C LEU A 183 4.58 -5.20 10.77
N ILE A 184 3.99 -4.55 9.78
CA ILE A 184 2.75 -4.99 9.16
C ILE A 184 3.09 -5.45 7.74
N VAL A 185 2.64 -6.65 7.38
CA VAL A 185 2.66 -7.16 6.01
C VAL A 185 1.24 -7.09 5.48
N SER A 186 1.05 -6.29 4.44
CA SER A 186 -0.22 -6.17 3.71
C SER A 186 -0.01 -6.61 2.27
N MET A 187 -0.92 -7.37 1.72
CA MET A 187 -0.81 -7.81 0.35
C MET A 187 -2.16 -7.84 -0.34
N GLN A 188 -2.13 -7.71 -1.65
CA GLN A 188 -3.26 -7.92 -2.53
C GLN A 188 -2.90 -8.97 -3.57
N GLY A 189 -3.84 -9.81 -3.93
CA GLY A 189 -3.63 -10.84 -4.93
C GLY A 189 -4.91 -11.21 -5.67
N LEU A 190 -4.72 -11.65 -6.90
CA LEU A 190 -5.75 -12.21 -7.76
C LEU A 190 -5.31 -13.59 -8.22
N GLY A 191 -6.24 -14.52 -8.32
CA GLY A 191 -6.02 -15.86 -8.84
C GLY A 191 -6.28 -16.97 -7.84
N GLY A 192 -6.36 -18.20 -8.37
CA GLY A 192 -6.75 -19.40 -7.60
C GLY A 192 -5.60 -20.19 -6.97
N GLY A 193 -4.35 -19.73 -7.10
CA GLY A 193 -3.16 -20.47 -6.70
C GLY A 193 -2.86 -20.49 -5.19
N GLY A 194 -3.59 -19.74 -4.38
CA GLY A 194 -3.36 -19.63 -2.93
C GLY A 194 -1.98 -19.02 -2.62
N TRP A 195 -1.51 -18.10 -3.45
CA TRP A 195 -0.18 -17.51 -3.29
C TRP A 195 -0.07 -16.60 -2.06
N PRO A 196 -1.05 -15.73 -1.76
CA PRO A 196 -1.00 -14.94 -0.53
C PRO A 196 -0.90 -15.82 0.72
N GLU A 197 -1.65 -16.93 0.78
CA GLU A 197 -1.61 -17.87 1.90
C GLU A 197 -0.24 -18.53 2.03
N ARG A 198 0.41 -18.87 0.90
CA ARG A 198 1.77 -19.42 0.91
C ARG A 198 2.79 -18.40 1.39
N ILE A 199 2.65 -17.13 1.00
CA ILE A 199 3.49 -16.04 1.51
C ILE A 199 3.31 -15.92 3.01
N VAL A 200 2.07 -15.84 3.51
CA VAL A 200 1.80 -15.75 4.95
C VAL A 200 2.40 -16.93 5.71
N ALA A 201 2.22 -18.15 5.22
CA ALA A 201 2.79 -19.35 5.84
C ALA A 201 4.32 -19.36 5.84
N GLY A 202 4.96 -18.72 4.85
CA GLY A 202 6.41 -18.64 4.69
C GLY A 202 7.05 -17.42 5.35
N LEU A 203 6.28 -16.50 5.97
CA LEU A 203 6.86 -15.32 6.65
C LEU A 203 7.84 -15.75 7.75
N THR A 204 8.93 -15.00 7.92
CA THR A 204 9.92 -15.20 8.99
C THR A 204 9.83 -14.10 10.04
N GLU A 205 10.07 -14.43 11.32
CA GLU A 205 10.11 -13.50 12.46
C GLU A 205 11.55 -13.15 12.87
#